data_4e6ca176a2b8459fced15f10d165165e
#
_entry.id   4e6ca176a2b8459fced15f10d165165e
#
_cell.length_a   1.000
_cell.length_b   1.000
_cell.length_c   1.000
_cell.angle_alpha   90.00
_cell.angle_beta   90.00
_cell.angle_gamma   90.00
#
_symmetry.space_group_name_H-M   'P 1'
#
loop_
_entity.id
_entity.type
_entity.pdbx_description
1 polymer ?
#
loop_
_entity_poly.entity_id
_entity_poly.type
_entity_poly.pdbx_seq_one_letter_code
_entity_poly.pdbx_strand_id
1 'polypeptide(L)'
;MLLKMFGTPEFWYKKNIISKLQIILLYPFSIFWVLIDDFKRYFSKTYKSKLKVVCVGNLTVGGTGKTPFSIYTYKLLKNLGYNPVFLTRGYGGLKKGPIEVNNSHHFQDVGDESILLSKVGTTIVSRNRSLGAKFIEKHKDKFNIIIMDDGLQNYQLKQDIKFLLVDKKLKLGNG
;
A
#
# COMPACT_ATOMS: atom_id res chain seq x y z
N MET A 1 13.00 -0.47 -11.99
CA MET A 1 13.59 -1.47 -12.90
C MET A 1 14.82 -2.16 -12.31
N LEU A 2 15.67 -1.51 -11.52
CA LEU A 2 16.88 -2.11 -10.89
C LEU A 2 16.59 -3.17 -9.79
N LEU A 3 15.48 -3.10 -9.08
CA LEU A 3 15.14 -4.05 -8.00
C LEU A 3 14.67 -5.45 -8.48
N LYS A 4 14.37 -5.63 -9.77
CA LYS A 4 14.04 -6.95 -10.33
C LYS A 4 15.28 -7.77 -10.71
N MET A 5 16.46 -7.18 -10.72
CA MET A 5 17.73 -7.86 -11.07
C MET A 5 18.37 -8.60 -9.88
N PHE A 6 18.01 -8.24 -8.66
CA PHE A 6 18.54 -8.92 -7.47
C PHE A 6 17.40 -9.70 -6.84
N GLY A 7 17.46 -11.03 -6.93
CA GLY A 7 16.59 -11.93 -6.16
C GLY A 7 16.68 -11.60 -4.66
N THR A 8 15.71 -12.03 -3.86
CA THR A 8 15.77 -11.84 -2.40
C THR A 8 17.11 -12.34 -1.88
N PRO A 9 17.83 -11.54 -1.06
CA PRO A 9 19.16 -11.91 -0.58
C PRO A 9 19.13 -13.26 0.13
N GLU A 10 20.06 -14.15 -0.21
CA GLU A 10 20.11 -15.50 0.34
C GLU A 10 20.27 -15.52 1.87
N PHE A 11 20.89 -14.50 2.45
CA PHE A 11 21.08 -14.41 3.91
C PHE A 11 19.77 -14.24 4.69
N TRP A 12 18.67 -13.92 4.03
CA TRP A 12 17.35 -13.88 4.68
C TRP A 12 16.81 -15.27 5.01
N TYR A 13 17.27 -16.30 4.27
CA TYR A 13 16.72 -17.65 4.39
C TYR A 13 17.78 -18.68 4.83
N LYS A 14 19.07 -18.43 4.59
CA LYS A 14 20.17 -19.35 4.93
C LYS A 14 20.75 -18.99 6.30
N LYS A 15 20.79 -19.98 7.22
CA LYS A 15 21.37 -19.83 8.58
C LYS A 15 22.83 -20.30 8.62
N ASN A 16 23.67 -19.81 7.71
CA ASN A 16 25.11 -20.10 7.72
C ASN A 16 25.92 -18.98 8.40
N ILE A 17 27.22 -19.22 8.66
CA ILE A 17 28.11 -18.26 9.33
C ILE A 17 28.22 -16.95 8.54
N ILE A 18 28.30 -17.04 7.22
CA ILE A 18 28.40 -15.88 6.32
C ILE A 18 27.14 -15.02 6.44
N SER A 19 25.97 -15.64 6.46
CA SER A 19 24.70 -14.92 6.66
C SER A 19 24.63 -14.22 8.01
N LYS A 20 25.15 -14.85 9.09
CA LYS A 20 25.22 -14.21 10.41
C LYS A 20 26.14 -12.99 10.40
N LEU A 21 27.30 -13.07 9.77
CA LEU A 21 28.21 -11.92 9.63
C LEU A 21 27.59 -10.78 8.84
N GLN A 22 26.90 -11.09 7.75
CA GLN A 22 26.15 -10.09 6.95
C GLN A 22 25.05 -9.41 7.75
N ILE A 23 24.29 -10.17 8.55
CA ILE A 23 23.24 -9.62 9.43
C ILE A 23 23.87 -8.68 10.47
N ILE A 24 24.97 -9.10 11.13
CA ILE A 24 25.66 -8.24 12.14
C ILE A 24 26.15 -6.94 11.50
N LEU A 25 26.73 -7.02 10.31
CA LEU A 25 27.20 -5.83 9.58
C LEU A 25 26.07 -4.87 9.17
N LEU A 26 24.91 -5.43 8.80
CA LEU A 26 23.74 -4.64 8.37
C LEU A 26 22.87 -4.16 9.54
N TYR A 27 23.04 -4.73 10.73
CA TYR A 27 22.22 -4.39 11.91
C TYR A 27 22.23 -2.90 12.28
N PRO A 28 23.36 -2.18 12.28
CA PRO A 28 23.37 -0.73 12.56
C PRO A 28 22.51 0.06 11.54
N PHE A 29 22.55 -0.35 10.27
CA PHE A 29 21.74 0.29 9.22
C PHE A 29 20.25 0.05 9.42
N SER A 30 19.87 -1.13 9.93
CA SER A 30 18.46 -1.41 10.25
C SER A 30 17.95 -0.54 11.39
N ILE A 31 18.75 -0.32 12.43
CA ILE A 31 18.40 0.60 13.53
C ILE A 31 18.22 2.03 12.99
N PHE A 32 19.16 2.49 12.17
CA PHE A 32 19.08 3.82 11.56
C PHE A 32 17.82 3.96 10.70
N TRP A 33 17.43 2.92 9.97
CA TRP A 33 16.20 2.91 9.18
C TRP A 33 14.95 3.01 10.06
N VAL A 34 14.90 2.29 11.18
CA VAL A 34 13.81 2.36 12.15
C VAL A 34 13.69 3.77 12.73
N LEU A 35 14.82 4.38 13.12
CA LEU A 35 14.83 5.76 13.63
C LEU A 35 14.31 6.77 12.59
N ILE A 36 14.69 6.61 11.33
CA ILE A 36 14.16 7.46 10.24
C ILE A 36 12.65 7.28 10.07
N ASP A 37 12.15 6.05 10.16
CA ASP A 37 10.72 5.77 10.02
C ASP A 37 9.92 6.33 11.20
N ASP A 38 10.40 6.18 12.43
CA ASP A 38 9.82 6.77 13.63
C ASP A 38 9.84 8.31 13.56
N PHE A 39 10.94 8.90 13.08
CA PHE A 39 11.02 10.34 12.85
C PHE A 39 9.99 10.82 11.83
N LYS A 40 9.90 10.15 10.69
CA LYS A 40 8.86 10.44 9.68
C LYS A 40 7.45 10.32 10.25
N ARG A 41 7.21 9.29 11.07
CA ARG A 41 5.92 9.08 11.75
C ARG A 41 5.60 10.23 12.70
N TYR A 42 6.56 10.64 13.53
CA TYR A 42 6.39 11.71 14.49
C TYR A 42 6.08 13.07 13.86
N PHE A 43 6.79 13.42 12.78
CA PHE A 43 6.59 14.69 12.05
C PHE A 43 5.49 14.63 10.98
N SER A 44 4.89 13.49 10.73
CA SER A 44 3.83 13.35 9.76
C SER A 44 2.51 13.92 10.29
N LYS A 45 2.00 14.99 9.67
CA LYS A 45 0.65 15.48 9.91
C LYS A 45 -0.36 14.49 9.33
N THR A 46 -0.92 13.64 10.18
CA THR A 46 -1.92 12.66 9.78
C THR A 46 -3.27 13.34 9.52
N TYR A 47 -3.76 13.25 8.30
CA TYR A 47 -5.09 13.71 7.94
C TYR A 47 -6.14 12.68 8.34
N LYS A 48 -7.20 13.11 9.03
CA LYS A 48 -8.38 12.29 9.32
C LYS A 48 -9.45 12.60 8.28
N SER A 49 -9.75 11.63 7.42
CA SER A 49 -10.81 11.75 6.43
C SER A 49 -12.19 11.81 7.09
N LYS A 50 -13.14 12.48 6.43
CA LYS A 50 -14.56 12.43 6.78
C LYS A 50 -15.20 11.09 6.41
N LEU A 51 -14.63 10.40 5.42
CA LEU A 51 -15.03 9.05 5.03
C LEU A 51 -14.24 8.02 5.83
N LYS A 52 -14.84 6.85 6.09
CA LYS A 52 -14.14 5.73 6.70
C LYS A 52 -13.06 5.20 5.79
N VAL A 53 -11.90 4.89 6.35
CA VAL A 53 -10.72 4.40 5.63
C VAL A 53 -10.40 2.98 6.06
N VAL A 54 -10.57 2.04 5.14
CA VAL A 54 -10.17 0.64 5.27
C VAL A 54 -8.84 0.47 4.56
N CYS A 55 -7.82 0.05 5.28
CA CYS A 55 -6.48 -0.18 4.73
C CYS A 55 -6.19 -1.66 4.58
N VAL A 56 -5.72 -2.05 3.43
CA VAL A 56 -5.21 -3.39 3.14
C VAL A 56 -3.71 -3.30 2.90
N GLY A 57 -2.94 -4.17 3.55
CA GLY A 57 -1.50 -4.21 3.33
C GLY A 57 -0.84 -5.44 3.94
N ASN A 58 0.48 -5.50 3.84
CA ASN A 58 1.29 -6.59 4.38
C ASN A 58 2.59 -6.05 4.98
N LEU A 59 3.28 -6.89 5.75
CA LEU A 59 4.59 -6.58 6.33
C LEU A 59 5.75 -7.06 5.47
N THR A 60 5.51 -8.03 4.59
CA THR A 60 6.56 -8.67 3.80
C THR A 60 6.59 -8.15 2.37
N VAL A 61 7.78 -8.07 1.78
CA VAL A 61 7.96 -7.78 0.36
C VAL A 61 7.55 -9.02 -0.45
N GLY A 62 6.61 -8.85 -1.40
CA GLY A 62 6.16 -9.93 -2.29
C GLY A 62 4.66 -9.94 -2.56
N GLY A 63 4.24 -10.88 -3.38
CA GLY A 63 2.85 -11.06 -3.83
C GLY A 63 1.95 -11.73 -2.80
N THR A 64 1.67 -11.10 -1.67
CA THR A 64 0.85 -11.64 -0.58
C THR A 64 -0.66 -11.54 -0.82
N GLY A 65 -1.09 -11.22 -2.05
CA GLY A 65 -2.51 -11.15 -2.37
C GLY A 65 -3.22 -9.86 -1.92
N LYS A 66 -2.50 -8.75 -1.69
CA LYS A 66 -3.10 -7.46 -1.30
C LYS A 66 -4.19 -7.00 -2.27
N THR A 67 -3.86 -6.88 -3.54
CA THR A 67 -4.79 -6.39 -4.56
C THR A 67 -6.02 -7.29 -4.73
N PRO A 68 -5.90 -8.63 -4.81
CA PRO A 68 -7.06 -9.53 -4.75
C PRO A 68 -7.92 -9.35 -3.50
N PHE A 69 -7.32 -9.16 -2.33
CA PHE A 69 -8.06 -8.93 -1.09
C PHE A 69 -8.74 -7.56 -1.05
N SER A 70 -8.10 -6.51 -1.58
CA SER A 70 -8.71 -5.19 -1.76
C SER A 70 -9.94 -5.27 -2.67
N ILE A 71 -9.85 -6.05 -3.76
CA ILE A 71 -10.98 -6.31 -4.68
C ILE A 71 -12.10 -7.07 -3.97
N TYR A 72 -11.77 -8.09 -3.19
CA TYR A 72 -12.74 -8.83 -2.38
C TYR A 72 -13.46 -7.90 -1.40
N THR A 73 -12.71 -7.08 -0.67
CA THR A 73 -13.24 -6.09 0.27
C THR A 73 -14.17 -5.09 -0.43
N TYR A 74 -13.81 -4.62 -1.62
CA TYR A 74 -14.65 -3.75 -2.43
C TYR A 74 -16.00 -4.39 -2.75
N LYS A 75 -15.99 -5.63 -3.27
CA LYS A 75 -17.21 -6.37 -3.62
C LYS A 75 -18.07 -6.63 -2.39
N LEU A 76 -17.47 -7.02 -1.27
CA LEU A 76 -18.18 -7.23 0.00
C LEU A 76 -18.88 -5.94 0.45
N LEU A 77 -18.18 -4.81 0.46
CA LEU A 77 -18.76 -3.53 0.86
C LEU A 77 -19.88 -3.09 -0.08
N LYS A 78 -19.74 -3.32 -1.39
CA LYS A 78 -20.81 -3.06 -2.36
C LYS A 78 -22.05 -3.89 -2.08
N ASN A 79 -21.89 -5.17 -1.78
CA ASN A 79 -23.01 -6.06 -1.43
C ASN A 79 -23.70 -5.64 -0.12
N LEU A 80 -22.98 -4.98 0.79
CA LEU A 80 -23.52 -4.43 2.03
C LEU A 80 -24.15 -3.02 1.84
N GLY A 81 -24.28 -2.53 0.60
CA GLY A 81 -24.92 -1.25 0.29
C GLY A 81 -24.00 -0.03 0.42
N TYR A 82 -22.71 -0.21 0.63
CA TYR A 82 -21.75 0.90 0.63
C TYR A 82 -21.30 1.26 -0.79
N ASN A 83 -20.77 2.49 -0.93
CA ASN A 83 -20.16 2.98 -2.16
C ASN A 83 -18.64 3.18 -1.97
N PRO A 84 -17.86 2.09 -2.03
CA PRO A 84 -16.41 2.16 -1.84
C PRO A 84 -15.69 2.76 -3.05
N VAL A 85 -14.52 3.35 -2.79
CA VAL A 85 -13.58 3.84 -3.80
C VAL A 85 -12.17 3.38 -3.41
N PHE A 86 -11.38 2.97 -4.39
CA PHE A 86 -9.98 2.62 -4.16
C PHE A 86 -9.11 3.87 -4.11
N LEU A 87 -8.16 3.88 -3.18
CA LEU A 87 -7.09 4.86 -3.09
C LEU A 87 -5.75 4.14 -3.10
N THR A 88 -5.01 4.26 -4.19
CA THR A 88 -3.70 3.61 -4.37
C THR A 88 -2.58 4.62 -4.59
N ARG A 89 -1.33 4.19 -4.44
CA ARG A 89 -0.14 5.03 -4.68
C ARG A 89 0.18 5.21 -6.15
N GLY A 90 -0.26 4.27 -6.99
CA GLY A 90 0.18 4.20 -8.37
C GLY A 90 1.64 3.78 -8.49
N TYR A 91 2.02 2.70 -7.80
CA TYR A 91 3.40 2.20 -7.84
C TYR A 91 3.80 1.88 -9.30
N GLY A 92 4.99 2.31 -9.71
CA GLY A 92 5.49 2.18 -11.08
C GLY A 92 4.95 3.22 -12.06
N GLY A 93 3.89 3.97 -11.71
CA GLY A 93 3.33 5.01 -12.56
C GLY A 93 4.08 6.36 -12.46
N LEU A 94 4.01 7.14 -13.53
CA LEU A 94 4.64 8.48 -13.60
C LEU A 94 3.79 9.56 -12.92
N LYS A 95 2.46 9.46 -13.00
CA LYS A 95 1.53 10.47 -12.46
C LYS A 95 1.49 10.40 -10.93
N LYS A 96 1.60 11.55 -10.30
CA LYS A 96 1.64 11.67 -8.83
C LYS A 96 0.24 11.76 -8.21
N GLY A 97 -0.78 12.14 -9.01
CA GLY A 97 -2.15 12.37 -8.56
C GLY A 97 -2.32 13.58 -7.62
N PRO A 98 -3.53 13.80 -7.05
CA PRO A 98 -4.69 12.91 -7.15
C PRO A 98 -5.32 12.89 -8.56
N ILE A 99 -5.58 11.71 -9.08
CA ILE A 99 -6.20 11.51 -10.39
C ILE A 99 -7.08 10.27 -10.36
N GLU A 100 -8.26 10.35 -10.98
CA GLU A 100 -9.12 9.19 -11.22
C GLU A 100 -8.61 8.41 -12.43
N VAL A 101 -8.46 7.09 -12.26
CA VAL A 101 -8.03 6.19 -13.33
C VAL A 101 -9.19 5.97 -14.27
N ASN A 102 -8.94 6.15 -15.57
CA ASN A 102 -9.90 5.91 -16.64
C ASN A 102 -9.25 5.13 -17.79
N ASN A 103 -10.03 4.80 -18.81
CA ASN A 103 -9.61 3.98 -19.95
C ASN A 103 -8.50 4.60 -20.82
N SER A 104 -8.24 5.91 -20.72
CA SER A 104 -7.14 6.56 -21.43
C SER A 104 -5.78 6.43 -20.75
N HIS A 105 -5.75 5.94 -19.50
CA HIS A 105 -4.51 5.78 -18.76
C HIS A 105 -3.87 4.42 -19.05
N HIS A 106 -2.56 4.43 -19.30
CA HIS A 106 -1.72 3.25 -19.39
C HIS A 106 -1.06 2.91 -18.05
N PHE A 107 -0.57 1.68 -17.90
CA PHE A 107 0.13 1.25 -16.68
C PHE A 107 1.37 2.11 -16.37
N GLN A 108 2.01 2.67 -17.41
CA GLN A 108 3.12 3.61 -17.25
C GLN A 108 2.72 4.93 -16.59
N ASP A 109 1.46 5.33 -16.73
CA ASP A 109 0.92 6.56 -16.13
C ASP A 109 0.61 6.37 -14.64
N VAL A 110 -0.12 5.31 -14.33
CA VAL A 110 -0.80 5.15 -13.03
C VAL A 110 -0.41 3.87 -12.28
N GLY A 111 0.42 3.02 -12.87
CA GLY A 111 0.81 1.72 -12.33
C GLY A 111 -0.16 0.59 -12.69
N ASP A 112 0.35 -0.62 -12.78
CA ASP A 112 -0.39 -1.82 -13.18
C ASP A 112 -1.50 -2.21 -12.17
N GLU A 113 -1.21 -2.14 -10.87
CA GLU A 113 -2.20 -2.41 -9.81
C GLU A 113 -3.39 -1.45 -9.90
N SER A 114 -3.13 -0.16 -10.21
CA SER A 114 -4.19 0.84 -10.35
C SER A 114 -5.12 0.55 -11.52
N ILE A 115 -4.57 0.08 -12.65
CA ILE A 115 -5.36 -0.37 -13.80
C ILE A 115 -6.20 -1.61 -13.45
N LEU A 116 -5.62 -2.54 -12.67
CA LEU A 116 -6.36 -3.73 -12.25
C LEU A 116 -7.54 -3.38 -11.33
N LEU A 117 -7.33 -2.49 -10.38
CA LEU A 117 -8.38 -1.99 -9.48
C LEU A 117 -9.47 -1.23 -10.23
N SER A 118 -9.10 -0.42 -11.23
CA SER A 118 -10.06 0.40 -12.00
C SER A 118 -11.03 -0.41 -12.84
N LYS A 119 -10.68 -1.65 -13.19
CA LYS A 119 -11.59 -2.61 -13.84
C LYS A 119 -12.72 -3.09 -12.94
N VAL A 120 -12.58 -2.92 -11.62
CA VAL A 120 -13.54 -3.38 -10.62
C VAL A 120 -14.36 -2.22 -10.05
N GLY A 121 -13.72 -1.07 -9.85
CA GLY A 121 -14.37 0.08 -9.28
C GLY A 121 -13.56 1.37 -9.42
N THR A 122 -14.20 2.48 -9.10
CA THR A 122 -13.53 3.79 -9.16
C THR A 122 -12.24 3.76 -8.35
N THR A 123 -11.15 4.15 -8.99
CA THR A 123 -9.80 4.10 -8.45
C THR A 123 -9.14 5.46 -8.56
N ILE A 124 -8.69 5.98 -7.42
CA ILE A 124 -7.93 7.23 -7.33
C ILE A 124 -6.47 6.90 -7.05
N VAL A 125 -5.60 7.39 -7.93
CA VAL A 125 -4.15 7.35 -7.72
C VAL A 125 -3.72 8.64 -7.05
N SER A 126 -3.00 8.53 -5.93
CA SER A 126 -2.38 9.67 -5.27
C SER A 126 -1.15 9.24 -4.47
N ARG A 127 0.02 9.77 -4.79
CA ARG A 127 1.24 9.54 -3.98
C ARG A 127 1.09 10.11 -2.57
N ASN A 128 0.45 11.27 -2.44
CA ASN A 128 0.05 11.83 -1.16
C ASN A 128 -1.36 11.36 -0.83
N ARG A 129 -1.48 10.42 0.12
CA ARG A 129 -2.76 9.81 0.50
C ARG A 129 -3.75 10.81 1.09
N SER A 130 -3.27 11.82 1.81
CA SER A 130 -4.15 12.85 2.37
C SER A 130 -4.78 13.72 1.29
N LEU A 131 -4.03 14.05 0.23
CA LEU A 131 -4.57 14.77 -0.92
C LEU A 131 -5.55 13.90 -1.70
N GLY A 132 -5.26 12.61 -1.85
CA GLY A 132 -6.18 11.65 -2.47
C GLY A 132 -7.51 11.55 -1.71
N ALA A 133 -7.46 11.44 -0.39
CA ALA A 133 -8.67 11.41 0.44
C ALA A 133 -9.48 12.70 0.33
N LYS A 134 -8.83 13.87 0.38
CA LYS A 134 -9.49 15.16 0.17
C LYS A 134 -10.13 15.29 -1.22
N PHE A 135 -9.49 14.73 -2.25
CA PHE A 135 -10.07 14.68 -3.59
C PHE A 135 -11.35 13.84 -3.62
N ILE A 136 -11.32 12.66 -3.00
CA ILE A 136 -12.49 11.76 -2.89
C ILE A 136 -13.63 12.43 -2.12
N GLU A 137 -13.32 13.15 -1.04
CA GLU A 137 -14.32 13.84 -0.21
C GLU A 137 -15.09 14.94 -0.93
N LYS A 138 -14.52 15.53 -2.00
CA LYS A 138 -15.27 16.48 -2.85
C LYS A 138 -16.42 15.79 -3.60
N HIS A 139 -16.39 14.46 -3.70
CA HIS A 139 -17.39 13.63 -4.36
C HIS A 139 -18.09 12.70 -3.33
N LYS A 140 -18.29 13.18 -2.10
CA LYS A 140 -18.92 12.43 -1.00
C LYS A 140 -20.30 11.87 -1.32
N ASP A 141 -21.00 12.48 -2.26
CA ASP A 141 -22.32 12.00 -2.73
C ASP A 141 -22.20 10.68 -3.52
N LYS A 142 -21.02 10.40 -4.07
CA LYS A 142 -20.72 9.18 -4.83
C LYS A 142 -20.09 8.09 -3.96
N PHE A 143 -19.31 8.46 -2.94
CA PHE A 143 -18.50 7.53 -2.15
C PHE A 143 -18.68 7.74 -0.66
N ASN A 144 -18.68 6.66 0.12
CA ASN A 144 -18.79 6.71 1.58
C ASN A 144 -17.70 5.92 2.31
N ILE A 145 -16.90 5.11 1.61
CA ILE A 145 -15.78 4.36 2.16
C ILE A 145 -14.58 4.43 1.19
N ILE A 146 -13.39 4.64 1.74
CA ILE A 146 -12.11 4.57 1.04
C ILE A 146 -11.46 3.22 1.35
N ILE A 147 -11.08 2.46 0.32
CA ILE A 147 -10.24 1.27 0.44
C ILE A 147 -8.83 1.68 0.02
N MET A 148 -7.91 1.74 0.97
CA MET A 148 -6.51 2.07 0.71
C MET A 148 -5.72 0.80 0.45
N ASP A 149 -5.34 0.60 -0.81
CA ASP A 149 -4.49 -0.52 -1.21
C ASP A 149 -3.03 -0.20 -0.96
N ASP A 150 -2.31 -1.14 -0.33
CA ASP A 150 -0.91 -1.04 0.07
C ASP A 150 -0.59 0.22 0.91
N GLY A 151 -1.31 0.39 2.01
CA GLY A 151 -1.27 1.61 2.78
C GLY A 151 -0.78 1.49 4.23
N LEU A 152 -0.38 0.31 4.74
CA LEU A 152 -0.05 0.13 6.17
C LEU A 152 1.09 1.03 6.65
N GLN A 153 2.08 1.30 5.80
CA GLN A 153 3.23 2.16 6.10
C GLN A 153 2.95 3.65 5.81
N ASN A 154 1.70 4.01 5.51
CA ASN A 154 1.34 5.38 5.22
C ASN A 154 0.84 6.10 6.47
N TYR A 155 1.57 7.12 6.92
CA TYR A 155 1.24 7.94 8.08
C TYR A 155 0.45 9.20 7.72
N GLN A 156 0.26 9.50 6.42
CA GLN A 156 -0.39 10.74 5.97
C GLN A 156 -1.91 10.71 6.12
N LEU A 157 -2.53 9.51 6.11
CA LEU A 157 -3.97 9.33 6.20
C LEU A 157 -4.31 8.39 7.36
N LYS A 158 -5.20 8.86 8.26
CA LYS A 158 -5.70 8.03 9.35
C LYS A 158 -6.52 6.87 8.80
N GLN A 159 -6.19 5.66 9.25
CA GLN A 159 -6.85 4.42 8.87
C GLN A 159 -7.79 4.01 10.01
N ASP A 160 -9.08 3.77 9.71
CA ASP A 160 -10.07 3.34 10.70
C ASP A 160 -10.01 1.82 10.93
N ILE A 161 -9.83 1.06 9.83
CA ILE A 161 -9.69 -0.41 9.86
C ILE A 161 -8.43 -0.79 9.10
N LYS A 162 -7.67 -1.75 9.62
CA LYS A 162 -6.44 -2.25 8.99
C LYS A 162 -6.51 -3.75 8.83
N PHE A 163 -6.36 -4.23 7.62
CA PHE A 163 -6.17 -5.64 7.31
C PHE A 163 -4.70 -5.91 7.02
N LEU A 164 -4.09 -6.73 7.87
CA LEU A 164 -2.74 -7.19 7.70
C LEU A 164 -2.77 -8.58 7.07
N LEU A 165 -2.28 -8.67 5.83
CA LEU A 165 -2.18 -9.94 5.13
C LEU A 165 -0.83 -10.61 5.44
N VAL A 166 -0.90 -11.87 5.84
CA VAL A 166 0.27 -12.68 6.16
C VAL A 166 0.25 -13.95 5.29
N ASP A 167 1.35 -14.21 4.59
CA ASP A 167 1.49 -15.44 3.81
C ASP A 167 1.65 -16.65 4.73
N LYS A 168 0.86 -17.72 4.49
CA LYS A 168 0.88 -18.93 5.32
C LYS A 168 2.24 -19.63 5.33
N LYS A 169 2.98 -19.58 4.22
CA LYS A 169 4.27 -20.26 4.07
C LYS A 169 5.43 -19.37 4.55
N LEU A 170 5.40 -18.09 4.17
CA LEU A 170 6.46 -17.15 4.48
C LEU A 170 6.29 -16.50 5.87
N LYS A 171 5.12 -16.63 6.50
CA LYS A 171 4.80 -16.00 7.80
C LYS A 171 5.19 -14.52 7.80
N LEU A 172 6.10 -14.12 8.70
CA LEU A 172 6.62 -12.74 8.79
C LEU A 172 7.86 -12.49 7.90
N GLY A 173 8.24 -13.44 7.07
CA GLY A 173 9.25 -13.29 6.02
C GLY A 173 10.64 -13.75 6.38
N ASN A 174 11.15 -13.46 7.56
CA ASN A 174 12.56 -13.71 7.89
C ASN A 174 12.76 -14.68 9.06
N GLY A 175 11.86 -15.57 9.31
CA GLY A 175 12.04 -16.67 10.26
C GLY A 175 11.90 -16.29 11.71
#